data_a0fef65ba622161b58389855091a2a01
#
_entry.id   a0fef65ba622161b58389855091a2a01
#
_cell.length_a   1.000
_cell.length_b   1.000
_cell.length_c   1.000
_cell.angle_alpha   90.00
_cell.angle_beta   90.00
_cell.angle_gamma   90.00
#
_symmetry.space_group_name_H-M   'P 1'
#
loop_
_entity.id
_entity.type
_entity.pdbx_description
1 polymer ?
#
loop_
_entity_poly.entity_id
_entity_poly.type
_entity_poly.pdbx_seq_one_letter_code
_entity_poly.pdbx_strand_id
1 'polypeptide(L)'
;MTQTEISGIAPFFIVRNVPVALSFYRDRLGFDITFQGPSDDDIFFGIVKRGAAMIILKSVGVDPVPNYTRDIKQGIARWDAYLHVPDPDALAAEFSSRNVEFFTPLGDNDDDGLRGFEIKDADGYILFFGRTKGE
;
A
#
# COMPACT_ATOMS: atom_id res chain seq x y z
N MET A 1 1.33 3.03 -35.77
CA MET A 1 0.57 3.98 -34.95
C MET A 1 1.12 4.03 -33.53
N THR A 2 1.28 5.20 -33.01
CA THR A 2 1.86 5.39 -31.68
C THR A 2 0.75 5.52 -30.64
N GLN A 3 0.88 4.78 -29.54
CA GLN A 3 -0.05 4.91 -28.42
C GLN A 3 0.38 6.07 -27.54
N THR A 4 -0.58 6.82 -27.03
CA THR A 4 -0.30 7.84 -26.02
C THR A 4 0.01 7.13 -24.68
N GLU A 5 1.11 7.55 -24.08
CA GLU A 5 1.59 6.93 -22.85
C GLU A 5 0.67 7.20 -21.66
N ILE A 6 0.48 6.20 -20.82
CA ILE A 6 -0.04 6.36 -19.45
C ILE A 6 1.17 6.17 -18.54
N SER A 7 1.60 7.26 -17.87
CA SER A 7 2.88 7.25 -17.16
C SER A 7 2.82 6.67 -15.74
N GLY A 8 1.64 6.30 -15.29
CA GLY A 8 1.54 5.68 -13.97
C GLY A 8 0.10 5.48 -13.55
N ILE A 9 -0.05 4.93 -12.35
CA ILE A 9 -1.35 4.70 -11.73
C ILE A 9 -1.18 4.86 -10.24
N ALA A 10 -2.21 5.32 -9.55
CA ALA A 10 -2.20 5.43 -8.09
C ALA A 10 -3.55 5.00 -7.54
N PRO A 11 -3.58 4.10 -6.55
CA PRO A 11 -4.80 3.85 -5.82
C PRO A 11 -5.18 5.07 -4.98
N PHE A 12 -6.47 5.24 -4.75
CA PHE A 12 -7.02 6.32 -3.96
C PHE A 12 -7.69 5.69 -2.73
N PHE A 13 -7.09 5.88 -1.56
CA PHE A 13 -7.59 5.28 -0.32
C PHE A 13 -8.28 6.33 0.54
N ILE A 14 -9.50 6.02 0.94
CA ILE A 14 -10.20 6.81 1.96
C ILE A 14 -9.66 6.34 3.32
N VAL A 15 -9.15 7.29 4.11
CA VAL A 15 -8.56 7.00 5.41
C VAL A 15 -9.27 7.82 6.49
N ARG A 16 -9.12 7.41 7.76
CA ARG A 16 -9.76 8.12 8.87
C ARG A 16 -9.03 9.41 9.21
N ASN A 17 -7.71 9.39 9.15
CA ASN A 17 -6.87 10.50 9.58
C ASN A 17 -5.65 10.56 8.67
N VAL A 18 -5.60 11.59 7.82
CA VAL A 18 -4.52 11.69 6.83
C VAL A 18 -3.15 11.84 7.49
N PRO A 19 -2.94 12.73 8.49
CA PRO A 19 -1.64 12.82 9.15
C PRO A 19 -1.14 11.47 9.72
N VAL A 20 -2.03 10.68 10.33
CA VAL A 20 -1.67 9.36 10.85
C VAL A 20 -1.28 8.42 9.71
N ALA A 21 -2.06 8.41 8.63
CA ALA A 21 -1.77 7.58 7.46
C ALA A 21 -0.43 7.97 6.82
N LEU A 22 -0.19 9.27 6.65
CA LEU A 22 1.07 9.78 6.10
C LEU A 22 2.27 9.32 6.93
N SER A 23 2.17 9.42 8.25
CA SER A 23 3.23 8.98 9.15
C SER A 23 3.51 7.48 9.01
N PHE A 24 2.45 6.68 8.89
CA PHE A 24 2.63 5.24 8.71
C PHE A 24 3.42 4.93 7.44
N TYR A 25 3.01 5.51 6.32
CA TYR A 25 3.70 5.26 5.04
C TYR A 25 5.13 5.76 5.05
N ARG A 26 5.38 6.92 5.65
CA ARG A 26 6.73 7.47 5.75
C ARG A 26 7.63 6.66 6.68
N ASP A 27 7.16 6.43 7.91
CA ASP A 27 8.02 5.90 8.97
C ASP A 27 8.14 4.38 8.90
N ARG A 28 7.05 3.69 8.54
CA ARG A 28 7.04 2.24 8.48
C ARG A 28 7.39 1.71 7.11
N LEU A 29 6.86 2.30 6.06
CA LEU A 29 7.05 1.77 4.71
C LEU A 29 8.07 2.53 3.88
N GLY A 30 8.66 3.59 4.43
CA GLY A 30 9.74 4.31 3.76
C GLY A 30 9.32 5.11 2.54
N PHE A 31 8.05 5.50 2.47
CA PHE A 31 7.56 6.37 1.41
C PHE A 31 7.89 7.81 1.73
N ASP A 32 8.02 8.63 0.69
CA ASP A 32 8.14 10.07 0.83
C ASP A 32 6.75 10.69 0.77
N ILE A 33 6.51 11.71 1.59
CA ILE A 33 5.30 12.51 1.51
C ILE A 33 5.55 13.57 0.45
N THR A 34 4.87 13.48 -0.69
CA THR A 34 5.07 14.41 -1.80
C THR A 34 4.07 15.55 -1.80
N PHE A 35 2.95 15.38 -1.10
CA PHE A 35 1.96 16.44 -0.92
C PHE A 35 1.14 16.17 0.33
N GLN A 36 0.81 17.23 1.05
CA GLN A 36 -0.17 17.17 2.13
C GLN A 36 -0.82 18.54 2.25
N GLY A 37 -2.11 18.56 2.50
CA GLY A 37 -2.83 19.84 2.58
C GLY A 37 -4.33 19.67 2.74
N PRO A 38 -5.08 20.77 2.53
CA PRO A 38 -4.68 22.00 1.84
C PRO A 38 -3.78 22.95 2.64
N SER A 39 -3.72 22.81 3.97
CA SER A 39 -2.86 23.66 4.79
C SER A 39 -2.32 22.86 5.96
N ASP A 40 -1.30 23.40 6.64
CA ASP A 40 -0.67 22.72 7.78
C ASP A 40 -1.66 22.50 8.94
N ASP A 41 -2.68 23.34 9.04
CA ASP A 41 -3.69 23.26 10.09
C ASP A 41 -4.86 22.36 9.71
N ASP A 42 -4.97 21.97 8.44
CA ASP A 42 -6.10 21.21 7.95
C ASP A 42 -5.62 20.29 6.84
N ILE A 43 -5.14 19.11 7.26
CA ILE A 43 -4.59 18.11 6.33
C ILE A 43 -5.60 16.99 6.19
N PHE A 44 -6.37 17.02 5.10
CA PHE A 44 -7.32 15.96 4.79
C PHE A 44 -7.03 15.28 3.44
N PHE A 45 -5.90 15.63 2.80
CA PHE A 45 -5.46 15.08 1.55
C PHE A 45 -3.95 14.91 1.57
N GLY A 46 -3.46 13.79 1.06
CA GLY A 46 -2.03 13.55 1.01
C GLY A 46 -1.66 12.60 -0.11
N ILE A 47 -0.40 12.66 -0.51
CA ILE A 47 0.16 11.76 -1.51
C ILE A 47 1.50 11.26 -1.00
N VAL A 48 1.70 9.94 -1.08
CA VAL A 48 2.97 9.31 -0.73
C VAL A 48 3.51 8.58 -1.95
N LYS A 49 4.84 8.51 -2.04
CA LYS A 49 5.50 7.90 -3.19
C LYS A 49 6.77 7.19 -2.75
N ARG A 50 6.99 6.01 -3.31
CA ARG A 50 8.27 5.30 -3.18
C ARG A 50 8.56 4.64 -4.51
N GLY A 51 9.67 5.04 -5.17
CA GLY A 51 9.97 4.56 -6.51
C GLY A 51 8.85 4.90 -7.47
N ALA A 52 8.34 3.91 -8.18
CA ALA A 52 7.23 4.08 -9.11
C ALA A 52 5.86 3.97 -8.44
N ALA A 53 5.80 3.61 -7.15
CA ALA A 53 4.54 3.47 -6.43
C ALA A 53 4.06 4.81 -5.89
N MET A 54 2.79 5.11 -6.11
CA MET A 54 2.16 6.32 -5.58
C MET A 54 0.81 5.94 -4.98
N ILE A 55 0.50 6.50 -3.82
CA ILE A 55 -0.78 6.25 -3.14
C ILE A 55 -1.36 7.61 -2.75
N ILE A 56 -2.64 7.81 -3.06
CA ILE A 56 -3.38 9.02 -2.71
C ILE A 56 -4.25 8.70 -1.50
N LEU A 57 -4.22 9.59 -0.49
CA LEU A 57 -4.90 9.40 0.77
C LEU A 57 -5.81 10.60 1.02
N LYS A 58 -7.06 10.33 1.43
CA LYS A 58 -8.00 11.41 1.72
C LYS A 58 -8.98 10.99 2.81
N SER A 59 -9.29 11.91 3.72
CA SER A 59 -10.36 11.70 4.68
C SER A 59 -11.59 12.53 4.23
N VAL A 60 -12.75 11.89 4.22
CA VAL A 60 -13.99 12.51 3.74
C VAL A 60 -15.16 12.27 4.70
N GLY A 61 -14.85 11.97 5.96
CA GLY A 61 -15.87 11.79 6.98
C GLY A 61 -16.58 10.45 6.94
N VAL A 62 -16.07 9.48 6.19
CA VAL A 62 -16.62 8.12 6.16
C VAL A 62 -15.52 7.13 6.48
N ASP A 63 -15.92 5.93 6.93
CA ASP A 63 -14.96 4.89 7.28
C ASP A 63 -14.29 4.31 6.04
N PRO A 64 -13.03 3.89 6.17
CA PRO A 64 -12.37 3.12 5.11
C PRO A 64 -13.12 1.83 4.81
N VAL A 65 -13.06 1.38 3.56
CA VAL A 65 -13.71 0.14 3.15
C VAL A 65 -12.69 -0.73 2.39
N PRO A 66 -11.72 -1.31 3.10
CA PRO A 66 -10.77 -2.23 2.47
C PRO A 66 -11.47 -3.45 1.89
N ASN A 67 -10.88 -4.05 0.88
CA ASN A 67 -11.49 -5.20 0.20
C ASN A 67 -11.77 -6.35 1.17
N TYR A 68 -10.86 -6.63 2.10
CA TYR A 68 -11.09 -7.67 3.11
C TYR A 68 -12.33 -7.39 3.94
N THR A 69 -12.57 -6.13 4.30
CA THR A 69 -13.74 -5.75 5.08
C THR A 69 -15.03 -5.97 4.29
N ARG A 70 -15.01 -5.66 2.99
CA ARG A 70 -16.19 -5.86 2.15
C ARG A 70 -16.47 -7.33 1.85
N ASP A 71 -15.42 -8.16 1.81
CA ASP A 71 -15.54 -9.56 1.44
C ASP A 71 -15.51 -10.47 2.66
N ILE A 72 -16.04 -10.00 3.78
CA ILE A 72 -15.92 -10.69 5.05
C ILE A 72 -16.57 -12.10 5.05
N LYS A 73 -17.61 -12.29 4.23
CA LYS A 73 -18.32 -13.57 4.18
C LYS A 73 -17.65 -14.58 3.25
N GLN A 74 -17.02 -14.11 2.19
CA GLN A 74 -16.42 -14.99 1.18
C GLN A 74 -14.97 -15.34 1.51
N GLY A 75 -14.24 -14.39 2.11
CA GLY A 75 -12.82 -14.58 2.42
C GLY A 75 -11.94 -14.70 1.19
N ILE A 76 -12.39 -14.20 0.04
CA ILE A 76 -11.66 -14.32 -1.21
C ILE A 76 -11.04 -13.01 -1.69
N ALA A 77 -11.42 -11.89 -1.08
CA ALA A 77 -10.77 -10.63 -1.41
C ALA A 77 -9.32 -10.67 -0.95
N ARG A 78 -8.43 -10.24 -1.83
CA ARG A 78 -6.99 -10.36 -1.57
C ARG A 78 -6.40 -9.03 -1.13
N TRP A 79 -6.07 -8.21 -2.08
CA TRP A 79 -5.33 -6.98 -1.80
C TRP A 79 -6.11 -5.76 -2.25
N ASP A 80 -5.76 -4.63 -1.64
CA ASP A 80 -6.21 -3.33 -2.14
C ASP A 80 -5.23 -2.79 -3.16
N ALA A 81 -3.97 -3.22 -3.09
CA ALA A 81 -2.97 -2.87 -4.09
C ALA A 81 -1.88 -3.94 -4.15
N TYR A 82 -1.34 -4.15 -5.33
CA TYR A 82 -0.20 -5.03 -5.59
C TYR A 82 0.98 -4.16 -6.00
N LEU A 83 2.04 -4.23 -5.22
CA LEU A 83 3.26 -3.47 -5.48
C LEU A 83 4.32 -4.42 -6.01
N HIS A 84 4.81 -4.16 -7.22
CA HIS A 84 5.85 -4.98 -7.84
C HIS A 84 7.19 -4.70 -7.19
N VAL A 85 7.82 -5.72 -6.65
CA VAL A 85 9.08 -5.61 -5.92
C VAL A 85 10.06 -6.63 -6.47
N PRO A 86 11.17 -6.19 -7.09
CA PRO A 86 12.15 -7.13 -7.65
C PRO A 86 12.81 -8.02 -6.58
N ASP A 87 13.00 -7.48 -5.37
CA ASP A 87 13.66 -8.20 -4.27
C ASP A 87 12.80 -8.13 -3.01
N PRO A 88 11.75 -8.96 -2.91
CA PRO A 88 10.88 -8.92 -1.74
C PRO A 88 11.59 -9.35 -0.45
N ASP A 89 12.63 -10.18 -0.55
CA ASP A 89 13.40 -10.59 0.62
C ASP A 89 14.11 -9.39 1.27
N ALA A 90 14.76 -8.57 0.46
CA ALA A 90 15.43 -7.36 0.96
C ALA A 90 14.44 -6.36 1.53
N LEU A 91 13.28 -6.19 0.87
CA LEU A 91 12.27 -5.26 1.35
C LEU A 91 11.65 -5.75 2.67
N ALA A 92 11.39 -7.05 2.78
CA ALA A 92 10.88 -7.62 4.03
C ALA A 92 11.87 -7.39 5.19
N ALA A 93 13.17 -7.54 4.93
CA ALA A 93 14.20 -7.25 5.94
C ALA A 93 14.19 -5.77 6.35
N GLU A 94 14.06 -4.87 5.38
CA GLU A 94 13.96 -3.44 5.67
C GLU A 94 12.73 -3.15 6.53
N PHE A 95 11.57 -3.69 6.16
CA PHE A 95 10.33 -3.45 6.90
C PHE A 95 10.42 -4.03 8.32
N SER A 96 11.05 -5.18 8.49
CA SER A 96 11.29 -5.73 9.84
C SER A 96 12.13 -4.77 10.68
N SER A 97 13.14 -4.14 10.09
CA SER A 97 13.98 -3.18 10.80
C SER A 97 13.23 -1.90 11.16
N ARG A 98 12.12 -1.62 10.49
CA ARG A 98 11.24 -0.48 10.77
C ARG A 98 10.08 -0.84 11.69
N ASN A 99 10.10 -2.04 12.27
CA ASN A 99 9.06 -2.57 13.16
C ASN A 99 7.69 -2.68 12.48
N VAL A 100 7.67 -2.99 11.20
CA VAL A 100 6.42 -3.25 10.48
C VAL A 100 5.89 -4.62 10.89
N GLU A 101 4.59 -4.70 11.21
CA GLU A 101 3.92 -5.97 11.41
C GLU A 101 3.46 -6.51 10.05
N PHE A 102 3.76 -7.77 9.79
CA PHE A 102 3.34 -8.41 8.55
C PHE A 102 1.96 -9.03 8.73
N PHE A 103 1.06 -8.74 7.82
CA PHE A 103 -0.24 -9.41 7.77
C PHE A 103 -0.06 -10.86 7.30
N THR A 104 0.75 -11.05 6.27
CA THR A 104 1.21 -12.35 5.83
C THR A 104 2.72 -12.27 5.66
N PRO A 105 3.50 -13.12 6.35
CA PRO A 105 4.96 -13.03 6.27
C PRO A 105 5.49 -13.41 4.89
N LEU A 106 6.74 -13.03 4.63
CA LEU A 106 7.42 -13.37 3.39
C LEU A 106 7.37 -14.86 3.14
N GLY A 107 7.00 -15.24 1.93
CA GLY A 107 6.93 -16.63 1.55
C GLY A 107 6.50 -16.79 0.10
N ASP A 108 6.40 -18.04 -0.31
CA ASP A 108 5.94 -18.43 -1.63
C ASP A 108 4.48 -18.83 -1.56
N ASN A 109 3.71 -18.40 -2.55
CA ASN A 109 2.36 -18.90 -2.77
C ASN A 109 2.37 -19.63 -4.10
N ASP A 110 2.41 -20.97 -4.02
CA ASP A 110 2.53 -21.80 -5.22
C ASP A 110 1.26 -21.78 -6.06
N ASP A 111 0.09 -21.62 -5.43
CA ASP A 111 -1.18 -21.53 -6.15
C ASP A 111 -1.23 -20.31 -7.07
N ASP A 112 -0.67 -19.19 -6.62
CA ASP A 112 -0.63 -17.96 -7.39
C ASP A 112 0.65 -17.77 -8.16
N GLY A 113 1.69 -18.56 -7.87
CA GLY A 113 3.01 -18.41 -8.47
C GLY A 113 3.73 -17.14 -8.04
N LEU A 114 3.51 -16.70 -6.80
CA LEU A 114 4.04 -15.44 -6.29
C LEU A 114 5.00 -15.65 -5.13
N ARG A 115 5.94 -14.73 -4.99
CA ARG A 115 6.77 -14.60 -3.80
C ARG A 115 6.64 -13.20 -3.26
N GLY A 116 6.28 -13.06 -1.98
CA GLY A 116 6.09 -11.76 -1.38
C GLY A 116 5.48 -11.84 0.00
N PHE A 117 4.95 -10.72 0.44
CA PHE A 117 4.35 -10.59 1.77
C PHE A 117 3.24 -9.56 1.72
N GLU A 118 2.41 -9.54 2.76
CA GLU A 118 1.30 -8.59 2.87
C GLU A 118 1.45 -7.74 4.13
N ILE A 119 1.14 -6.45 3.98
CA ILE A 119 1.12 -5.48 5.07
C ILE A 119 -0.29 -4.91 5.13
N LYS A 120 -0.79 -4.76 6.35
CA LYS A 120 -2.04 -4.03 6.60
C LYS A 120 -1.67 -2.62 7.03
N ASP A 121 -2.17 -1.61 6.33
CA ASP A 121 -1.85 -0.23 6.69
C ASP A 121 -2.69 0.23 7.89
N ALA A 122 -2.53 1.52 8.27
CA ALA A 122 -3.18 2.07 9.46
C ALA A 122 -4.71 2.03 9.38
N ASP A 123 -5.28 1.94 8.19
CA ASP A 123 -6.73 1.94 7.97
C ASP A 123 -7.26 0.58 7.55
N GLY A 124 -6.41 -0.43 7.51
CA GLY A 124 -6.82 -1.80 7.20
C GLY A 124 -6.68 -2.17 5.74
N TYR A 125 -6.15 -1.31 4.89
CA TYR A 125 -5.89 -1.67 3.50
C TYR A 125 -4.74 -2.66 3.43
N ILE A 126 -4.91 -3.70 2.61
CA ILE A 126 -3.91 -4.75 2.45
C ILE A 126 -3.07 -4.45 1.21
N LEU A 127 -1.78 -4.33 1.41
CA LEU A 127 -0.81 -4.11 0.35
C LEU A 127 0.02 -5.38 0.17
N PHE A 128 0.06 -5.91 -1.04
CA PHE A 128 0.95 -7.01 -1.36
C PHE A 128 2.21 -6.46 -1.99
N PHE A 129 3.36 -6.90 -1.46
CA PHE A 129 4.68 -6.53 -1.99
C PHE A 129 5.34 -7.81 -2.49
N GLY A 130 5.57 -7.90 -3.79
CA GLY A 130 6.16 -9.13 -4.31
C GLY A 130 6.33 -9.16 -5.81
N ARG A 131 6.57 -10.38 -6.29
CA ARG A 131 6.84 -10.66 -7.70
C ARG A 131 6.39 -12.06 -8.05
N THR A 132 6.37 -12.36 -9.34
CA THR A 132 6.16 -13.74 -9.76
C THR A 132 7.42 -14.56 -9.43
N LYS A 133 7.23 -15.84 -9.13
CA LYS A 133 8.33 -16.71 -8.72
C LYS A 133 9.30 -17.01 -9.85
N GLY A 134 8.85 -16.92 -11.10
CA GLY A 134 9.68 -17.21 -12.26
C GLY A 134 10.64 -16.08 -12.66
N GLU A 135 10.68 -14.99 -11.92
CA GLU A 135 11.50 -13.82 -12.27
C GLU A 135 12.78 -13.73 -11.45
#